data_70cd61b12f1ca4df8db000bf481753d4
#
_entry.id   70cd61b12f1ca4df8db000bf481753d4
#
_cell.length_a   1.000
_cell.length_b   1.000
_cell.length_c   1.000
_cell.angle_alpha   90.00
_cell.angle_beta   90.00
_cell.angle_gamma   90.00
#
_symmetry.space_group_name_H-M   'P 1'
#
loop_
_entity.id
_entity.type
_entity.pdbx_description
1 polymer ?
#
loop_
_entity_poly.entity_id
_entity_poly.type
_entity_poly.pdbx_seq_one_letter_code
_entity_poly.pdbx_strand_id
1 'polypeptide(L)'
;MNSNMTEQLDQLFRMWDRGLCPGAQVLIRQHGKTLYEKCFGYGNLENKLKIHKESIFHVASISKEFTVMSILLLWKEGKLDLDDNIRKYLDEYINIETPITIRQMMNNVSGLRDQWELLFLRGIKINDQIDMDDINTTISLQKSLNFEPQSQYLYSNTGFHLLALIVEKLSQMSFPQFVKERIFTPLGMTHSFVRESFTQIVPDLTYSYQDEGNDTFYYNPLNYALYGPTSVNTCASDLCKVLDEYIHPNVIDPEIIELMKKPVLLSNGKTAEYCGGLITHKLHGLDVFGHGGADAAYRGEIICIPEKELEIVLISSTTTYAMSKLADKAACIVLGLPDCTEPAVPEHENAPARSGVFLTALPDDPMFVDITEQNGTFYMQREWCRTELIKEEDGGYRIGSLDEKIYFTDNGILYRLPGRVLTLTPAKPADPALFQEGTYYNDETDSFMKLVKVENTCEIHMRRHGKTTLYQSASGSIIFRMDANLVMYVKAENDTIIMDGGRIKHIIYQKQ
;
A
#
# COMPACT_ATOMS: atom_id res chain seq x y z
N MET A 1 7.16 -25.37 -24.39
CA MET A 1 7.42 -24.86 -23.04
C MET A 1 8.47 -25.75 -22.38
N ASN A 2 9.42 -25.16 -21.67
CA ASN A 2 10.40 -25.92 -20.90
C ASN A 2 9.67 -26.45 -19.64
N SER A 3 9.51 -27.77 -19.50
CA SER A 3 8.80 -28.39 -18.36
C SER A 3 9.34 -27.91 -17.01
N ASN A 4 10.64 -27.69 -16.93
CA ASN A 4 11.33 -27.17 -15.74
C ASN A 4 10.85 -25.76 -15.33
N MET A 5 10.66 -24.84 -16.28
CA MET A 5 10.15 -23.48 -15.99
C MET A 5 8.72 -23.52 -15.43
N THR A 6 7.84 -24.32 -16.04
CA THR A 6 6.45 -24.46 -15.55
C THR A 6 6.41 -25.05 -14.15
N GLU A 7 7.21 -26.08 -13.85
CA GLU A 7 7.31 -26.68 -12.52
C GLU A 7 7.83 -25.68 -11.47
N GLN A 8 8.83 -24.86 -11.83
CA GLN A 8 9.35 -23.82 -10.93
C GLN A 8 8.29 -22.73 -10.65
N LEU A 9 7.53 -22.32 -11.66
CA LEU A 9 6.42 -21.35 -11.46
C LEU A 9 5.28 -21.96 -10.65
N ASP A 10 4.92 -23.22 -10.88
CA ASP A 10 3.92 -23.93 -10.06
C ASP A 10 4.35 -24.02 -8.58
N GLN A 11 5.64 -24.30 -8.35
CA GLN A 11 6.18 -24.30 -6.99
C GLN A 11 6.18 -22.90 -6.36
N LEU A 12 6.50 -21.86 -7.13
CA LEU A 12 6.49 -20.47 -6.67
C LEU A 12 5.09 -20.04 -6.21
N PHE A 13 4.05 -20.42 -6.95
CA PHE A 13 2.66 -20.01 -6.70
C PHE A 13 1.81 -21.02 -5.93
N ARG A 14 2.42 -22.11 -5.40
CA ARG A 14 1.71 -23.18 -4.70
C ARG A 14 0.90 -22.72 -3.47
N MET A 15 1.21 -21.54 -2.94
CA MET A 15 0.51 -20.96 -1.79
C MET A 15 -0.98 -20.74 -2.04
N TRP A 16 -1.39 -20.58 -3.29
CA TRP A 16 -2.78 -20.45 -3.71
C TRP A 16 -3.43 -21.77 -4.14
N ASP A 17 -2.71 -22.90 -4.03
CA ASP A 17 -3.18 -24.25 -4.40
C ASP A 17 -3.21 -25.17 -3.17
N ARG A 18 -3.97 -24.77 -2.15
CA ARG A 18 -4.05 -25.43 -0.84
C ARG A 18 -5.47 -25.92 -0.51
N GLY A 19 -6.14 -26.60 -1.45
CA GLY A 19 -7.51 -27.07 -1.22
C GLY A 19 -8.54 -25.94 -1.24
N LEU A 20 -9.37 -25.80 -0.21
CA LEU A 20 -10.36 -24.72 -0.11
C LEU A 20 -9.69 -23.45 0.47
N CYS A 21 -9.03 -22.70 -0.36
CA CYS A 21 -8.38 -21.43 0.00
C CYS A 21 -8.73 -20.31 -0.99
N PRO A 22 -8.62 -19.04 -0.59
CA PRO A 22 -8.68 -17.93 -1.54
C PRO A 22 -7.57 -18.05 -2.56
N GLY A 23 -7.75 -17.44 -3.72
CA GLY A 23 -6.80 -17.69 -4.78
C GLY A 23 -6.35 -16.46 -5.57
N ALA A 24 -5.84 -16.75 -6.77
CA ALA A 24 -5.20 -15.74 -7.62
C ALA A 24 -5.37 -16.06 -9.10
N GLN A 25 -5.19 -15.03 -9.94
CA GLN A 25 -4.85 -15.17 -11.35
C GLN A 25 -3.37 -14.81 -11.54
N VAL A 26 -2.66 -15.64 -12.27
CA VAL A 26 -1.26 -15.42 -12.68
C VAL A 26 -1.21 -15.49 -14.20
N LEU A 27 -0.69 -14.43 -14.83
CA LEU A 27 -0.48 -14.39 -16.27
C LEU A 27 0.91 -13.82 -16.57
N ILE A 28 1.71 -14.61 -17.30
CA ILE A 28 3.06 -14.23 -17.72
C ILE A 28 3.14 -14.34 -19.24
N ARG A 29 3.53 -13.25 -19.90
CA ARG A 29 3.71 -13.17 -21.34
C ARG A 29 5.11 -12.70 -21.66
N GLN A 30 5.64 -13.15 -22.80
CA GLN A 30 6.89 -12.66 -23.35
C GLN A 30 6.81 -12.64 -24.87
N HIS A 31 7.31 -11.59 -25.50
CA HIS A 31 7.23 -11.38 -26.95
C HIS A 31 5.79 -11.57 -27.48
N GLY A 32 4.81 -11.02 -26.76
CA GLY A 32 3.38 -11.12 -27.09
C GLY A 32 2.78 -12.52 -26.92
N LYS A 33 3.52 -13.52 -26.41
CA LYS A 33 3.05 -14.90 -26.24
C LYS A 33 2.87 -15.26 -24.76
N THR A 34 1.77 -15.90 -24.44
CA THR A 34 1.52 -16.44 -23.10
C THR A 34 2.49 -17.61 -22.85
N LEU A 35 3.32 -17.44 -21.82
CA LEU A 35 4.23 -18.48 -21.32
C LEU A 35 3.63 -19.23 -20.13
N TYR A 36 2.84 -18.56 -19.30
CA TYR A 36 2.19 -19.18 -18.16
C TYR A 36 0.88 -18.45 -17.86
N GLU A 37 -0.20 -19.20 -17.69
CA GLU A 37 -1.52 -18.68 -17.34
C GLU A 37 -2.22 -19.69 -16.45
N LYS A 38 -2.49 -19.29 -15.19
CA LYS A 38 -3.14 -20.19 -14.23
C LYS A 38 -4.05 -19.41 -13.29
N CYS A 39 -5.20 -20.03 -12.99
CA CYS A 39 -6.13 -19.59 -11.97
C CYS A 39 -6.06 -20.57 -10.81
N PHE A 40 -5.87 -20.06 -9.61
CA PHE A 40 -5.72 -20.83 -8.39
C PHE A 40 -6.89 -20.57 -7.45
N GLY A 41 -7.23 -21.54 -6.61
CA GLY A 41 -8.11 -21.38 -5.47
C GLY A 41 -9.53 -20.93 -5.81
N TYR A 42 -10.14 -20.22 -4.87
CA TYR A 42 -11.56 -19.86 -4.91
C TYR A 42 -11.76 -18.35 -4.78
N GLY A 43 -12.66 -17.80 -5.58
CA GLY A 43 -13.11 -16.40 -5.51
C GLY A 43 -14.21 -16.20 -4.47
N ASN A 44 -14.91 -17.28 -4.08
CA ASN A 44 -15.90 -17.29 -3.01
C ASN A 44 -15.81 -18.63 -2.27
N LEU A 45 -15.35 -18.57 -1.01
CA LEU A 45 -15.14 -19.79 -0.18
C LEU A 45 -16.45 -20.38 0.28
N GLU A 46 -17.43 -19.55 0.63
CA GLU A 46 -18.72 -19.95 1.16
C GLU A 46 -19.51 -20.80 0.13
N ASN A 47 -19.49 -20.35 -1.12
CA ASN A 47 -20.16 -21.01 -2.24
C ASN A 47 -19.23 -21.91 -3.05
N LYS A 48 -17.96 -22.03 -2.68
CA LYS A 48 -16.95 -22.84 -3.37
C LYS A 48 -16.82 -22.51 -4.87
N LEU A 49 -16.94 -21.22 -5.22
CA LEU A 49 -16.79 -20.76 -6.60
C LEU A 49 -15.29 -20.58 -6.91
N LYS A 50 -14.80 -21.38 -7.84
CA LYS A 50 -13.39 -21.30 -8.27
C LYS A 50 -13.11 -20.03 -9.06
N ILE A 51 -11.89 -19.54 -8.94
CA ILE A 51 -11.35 -18.49 -9.81
C ILE A 51 -11.18 -19.04 -11.22
N HIS A 52 -11.57 -18.26 -12.21
CA HIS A 52 -11.40 -18.50 -13.64
C HIS A 52 -10.84 -17.25 -14.33
N LYS A 53 -10.55 -17.33 -15.62
CA LYS A 53 -9.86 -16.25 -16.37
C LYS A 53 -10.62 -14.92 -16.40
N GLU A 54 -11.94 -14.97 -16.30
CA GLU A 54 -12.83 -13.80 -16.31
C GLU A 54 -13.22 -13.35 -14.91
N SER A 55 -12.75 -14.03 -13.86
CA SER A 55 -13.00 -13.61 -12.48
C SER A 55 -12.45 -12.20 -12.26
N ILE A 56 -13.27 -11.35 -11.61
CA ILE A 56 -12.98 -9.95 -11.40
C ILE A 56 -12.33 -9.73 -10.04
N PHE A 57 -11.26 -8.96 -10.03
CA PHE A 57 -10.54 -8.55 -8.83
C PHE A 57 -10.54 -7.04 -8.68
N HIS A 58 -10.67 -6.56 -7.48
CA HIS A 58 -10.30 -5.20 -7.14
C HIS A 58 -8.77 -5.12 -7.12
N VAL A 59 -8.18 -4.20 -7.91
CA VAL A 59 -6.72 -4.13 -8.08
C VAL A 59 -6.06 -2.98 -7.35
N ALA A 60 -6.82 -2.34 -6.46
CA ALA A 60 -6.31 -1.32 -5.56
C ALA A 60 -5.47 -0.25 -6.28
N SER A 61 -4.25 0.01 -5.80
CA SER A 61 -3.38 1.10 -6.28
C SER A 61 -2.87 0.94 -7.71
N ILE A 62 -3.02 -0.21 -8.36
CA ILE A 62 -2.81 -0.34 -9.82
C ILE A 62 -3.73 0.65 -10.57
N SER A 63 -4.84 1.06 -9.96
CA SER A 63 -5.75 2.09 -10.49
C SER A 63 -5.06 3.42 -10.81
N LYS A 64 -3.95 3.75 -10.15
CA LYS A 64 -3.23 5.02 -10.31
C LYS A 64 -2.67 5.22 -11.71
N GLU A 65 -2.31 4.14 -12.38
CA GLU A 65 -1.84 4.19 -13.77
C GLU A 65 -2.91 4.77 -14.69
N PHE A 66 -4.16 4.34 -14.53
CA PHE A 66 -5.29 4.84 -15.32
C PHE A 66 -5.64 6.29 -14.99
N THR A 67 -5.42 6.71 -13.75
CA THR A 67 -5.59 8.11 -13.33
C THR A 67 -4.57 9.01 -14.00
N VAL A 68 -3.30 8.61 -14.03
CA VAL A 68 -2.27 9.36 -14.73
C VAL A 68 -2.51 9.37 -16.24
N MET A 69 -2.86 8.23 -16.85
CA MET A 69 -3.24 8.19 -18.27
C MET A 69 -4.37 9.17 -18.59
N SER A 70 -5.39 9.25 -17.71
CA SER A 70 -6.52 10.17 -17.88
C SER A 70 -6.06 11.65 -17.90
N ILE A 71 -5.19 12.03 -16.98
CA ILE A 71 -4.59 13.36 -16.92
C ILE A 71 -3.77 13.65 -18.19
N LEU A 72 -2.94 12.70 -18.61
CA LEU A 72 -2.06 12.87 -19.77
C LEU A 72 -2.85 12.92 -21.09
N LEU A 73 -3.99 12.23 -21.18
CA LEU A 73 -4.92 12.38 -22.31
C LEU A 73 -5.49 13.82 -22.38
N LEU A 74 -5.91 14.38 -21.25
CA LEU A 74 -6.39 15.76 -21.19
C LEU A 74 -5.27 16.79 -21.45
N TRP A 75 -4.06 16.53 -21.00
CA TRP A 75 -2.88 17.32 -21.32
C TRP A 75 -2.60 17.31 -22.82
N LYS A 76 -2.63 16.15 -23.45
CA LYS A 76 -2.42 16.02 -24.92
C LYS A 76 -3.51 16.75 -25.73
N GLU A 77 -4.71 16.86 -25.18
CA GLU A 77 -5.81 17.67 -25.76
C GLU A 77 -5.67 19.17 -25.49
N GLY A 78 -4.64 19.61 -24.77
CA GLY A 78 -4.42 21.01 -24.41
C GLY A 78 -5.41 21.56 -23.37
N LYS A 79 -6.09 20.71 -22.61
CA LYS A 79 -7.07 21.11 -21.58
C LYS A 79 -6.44 21.53 -20.27
N LEU A 80 -5.20 21.12 -20.03
CA LEU A 80 -4.42 21.45 -18.84
C LEU A 80 -2.92 21.55 -19.19
N ASP A 81 -2.14 22.22 -18.33
CA ASP A 81 -0.68 22.10 -18.29
C ASP A 81 -0.29 21.27 -17.05
N LEU A 82 0.68 20.36 -17.19
CA LEU A 82 1.14 19.55 -16.07
C LEU A 82 1.78 20.37 -14.94
N ASP A 83 2.26 21.56 -15.25
CA ASP A 83 2.86 22.49 -14.30
C ASP A 83 1.88 23.56 -13.79
N ASP A 84 0.59 23.46 -14.16
CA ASP A 84 -0.48 24.26 -13.55
C ASP A 84 -0.59 23.99 -12.05
N ASN A 85 -0.81 25.08 -11.28
CA ASN A 85 -1.20 24.96 -9.89
C ASN A 85 -2.61 24.35 -9.79
N ILE A 86 -2.77 23.29 -8.97
CA ILE A 86 -4.03 22.57 -8.80
C ILE A 86 -5.19 23.47 -8.35
N ARG A 87 -4.93 24.55 -7.64
CA ARG A 87 -5.95 25.54 -7.26
C ARG A 87 -6.68 26.16 -8.45
N LYS A 88 -6.06 26.21 -9.61
CA LYS A 88 -6.73 26.63 -10.86
C LYS A 88 -7.98 25.79 -11.16
N TYR A 89 -7.98 24.55 -10.71
CA TYR A 89 -9.04 23.58 -10.97
C TYR A 89 -9.88 23.22 -9.73
N LEU A 90 -9.29 23.23 -8.54
CA LEU A 90 -9.85 22.65 -7.31
C LEU A 90 -9.71 23.62 -6.12
N ASP A 91 -9.86 24.94 -6.33
CA ASP A 91 -9.71 25.94 -5.26
C ASP A 91 -10.65 25.68 -4.08
N GLU A 92 -11.83 25.11 -4.35
CA GLU A 92 -12.83 24.74 -3.35
C GLU A 92 -12.42 23.66 -2.38
N TYR A 93 -11.41 22.83 -2.73
CA TYR A 93 -10.90 21.73 -1.90
C TYR A 93 -9.53 22.00 -1.29
N ILE A 94 -8.85 23.10 -1.69
CA ILE A 94 -7.44 23.30 -1.35
C ILE A 94 -7.26 24.56 -0.50
N ASN A 95 -7.02 24.36 0.80
CA ASN A 95 -6.69 25.43 1.75
C ASN A 95 -5.17 25.58 2.00
N ILE A 96 -4.35 24.83 1.27
CA ILE A 96 -2.89 24.91 1.34
C ILE A 96 -2.43 26.05 0.43
N GLU A 97 -1.66 27.01 0.99
CA GLU A 97 -1.19 28.18 0.24
C GLU A 97 -0.01 27.86 -0.69
N THR A 98 0.84 26.91 -0.31
CA THR A 98 1.98 26.46 -1.11
C THR A 98 1.51 25.94 -2.47
N PRO A 99 2.03 26.47 -3.59
CA PRO A 99 1.66 25.97 -4.92
C PRO A 99 2.02 24.51 -5.12
N ILE A 100 1.06 23.73 -5.59
CA ILE A 100 1.22 22.31 -5.94
C ILE A 100 0.85 22.14 -7.40
N THR A 101 1.67 21.41 -8.17
CA THR A 101 1.39 21.15 -9.58
C THR A 101 0.78 19.76 -9.80
N ILE A 102 0.09 19.60 -10.94
CA ILE A 102 -0.44 18.31 -11.40
C ILE A 102 0.71 17.30 -11.52
N ARG A 103 1.83 17.72 -12.12
CA ARG A 103 3.04 16.89 -12.25
C ARG A 103 3.56 16.37 -10.91
N GLN A 104 3.56 17.21 -9.89
CA GLN A 104 4.02 16.80 -8.55
C GLN A 104 3.09 15.76 -7.92
N MET A 105 1.78 15.86 -8.13
CA MET A 105 0.82 14.86 -7.66
C MET A 105 0.97 13.51 -8.37
N MET A 106 1.09 13.52 -9.71
CA MET A 106 1.29 12.30 -10.51
C MET A 106 2.51 11.49 -10.07
N ASN A 107 3.49 12.14 -9.45
CA ASN A 107 4.79 11.60 -9.10
C ASN A 107 5.01 11.44 -7.59
N ASN A 108 3.99 11.67 -6.77
CA ASN A 108 4.09 11.58 -5.30
C ASN A 108 5.22 12.44 -4.68
N VAL A 109 5.46 13.63 -5.25
CA VAL A 109 6.45 14.60 -4.76
C VAL A 109 5.81 15.94 -4.37
N SER A 110 4.49 15.97 -4.19
CA SER A 110 3.71 17.15 -3.86
C SER A 110 3.77 17.58 -2.39
N GLY A 111 4.16 16.67 -1.49
CA GLY A 111 4.09 16.89 -0.05
C GLY A 111 2.68 16.75 0.55
N LEU A 112 1.65 16.43 -0.23
CA LEU A 112 0.29 16.22 0.27
C LEU A 112 0.26 15.05 1.28
N ARG A 113 -0.41 15.27 2.41
CA ARG A 113 -0.65 14.24 3.41
C ARG A 113 -1.63 13.20 2.89
N ASP A 114 -1.42 11.93 3.30
CA ASP A 114 -2.27 10.82 2.85
C ASP A 114 -3.65 10.85 3.51
N GLN A 115 -4.68 10.78 2.70
CA GLN A 115 -6.09 10.84 3.13
C GLN A 115 -6.48 9.74 4.12
N TRP A 116 -5.92 8.53 4.02
CA TRP A 116 -6.25 7.42 4.90
C TRP A 116 -5.78 7.66 6.34
N GLU A 117 -4.54 8.10 6.51
CA GLU A 117 -3.99 8.38 7.83
C GLU A 117 -4.69 9.59 8.46
N LEU A 118 -5.07 10.59 7.65
CA LEU A 118 -5.89 11.72 8.11
C LEU A 118 -7.30 11.29 8.55
N LEU A 119 -7.96 10.40 7.80
CA LEU A 119 -9.27 9.84 8.18
C LEU A 119 -9.20 9.09 9.50
N PHE A 120 -8.13 8.31 9.71
CA PHE A 120 -7.95 7.61 10.99
C PHE A 120 -7.82 8.59 12.15
N LEU A 121 -7.03 9.66 12.02
CA LEU A 121 -6.95 10.69 13.04
C LEU A 121 -8.30 11.37 13.32
N ARG A 122 -9.17 11.50 12.31
CA ARG A 122 -10.55 11.96 12.46
C ARG A 122 -11.47 10.96 13.17
N GLY A 123 -11.01 9.75 13.45
CA GLY A 123 -11.77 8.67 14.07
C GLY A 123 -12.60 7.83 13.10
N ILE A 124 -12.33 7.90 11.80
CA ILE A 124 -12.94 7.03 10.80
C ILE A 124 -12.08 5.78 10.69
N LYS A 125 -12.69 4.60 10.80
CA LYS A 125 -11.99 3.32 10.76
C LYS A 125 -12.01 2.74 9.34
N ILE A 126 -11.01 1.91 9.01
CA ILE A 126 -10.91 1.26 7.69
C ILE A 126 -12.12 0.37 7.36
N ASN A 127 -12.80 -0.15 8.38
CA ASN A 127 -14.00 -0.96 8.21
C ASN A 127 -15.31 -0.16 8.24
N ASP A 128 -15.25 1.16 8.36
CA ASP A 128 -16.41 2.03 8.17
C ASP A 128 -16.79 2.10 6.69
N GLN A 129 -18.00 2.47 6.43
CA GLN A 129 -18.41 2.91 5.11
C GLN A 129 -17.84 4.31 4.87
N ILE A 130 -17.02 4.46 3.83
CA ILE A 130 -16.32 5.71 3.50
C ILE A 130 -16.73 6.12 2.08
N ASP A 131 -17.10 7.38 1.92
CA ASP A 131 -17.48 7.95 0.63
C ASP A 131 -16.54 9.09 0.17
N MET A 132 -16.82 9.64 -1.01
CA MET A 132 -16.02 10.72 -1.59
C MET A 132 -16.10 12.02 -0.77
N ASP A 133 -17.23 12.27 -0.10
CA ASP A 133 -17.41 13.48 0.72
C ASP A 133 -16.59 13.43 2.01
N ASP A 134 -16.42 12.25 2.60
CA ASP A 134 -15.49 12.04 3.73
C ASP A 134 -14.06 12.44 3.34
N ILE A 135 -13.62 12.02 2.14
CA ILE A 135 -12.30 12.35 1.60
C ILE A 135 -12.19 13.84 1.31
N ASN A 136 -13.15 14.41 0.58
CA ASN A 136 -13.16 15.82 0.21
C ASN A 136 -13.10 16.72 1.46
N THR A 137 -13.92 16.40 2.47
CA THR A 137 -13.91 17.10 3.76
C THR A 137 -12.56 17.00 4.44
N THR A 138 -11.98 15.80 4.47
CA THR A 138 -10.67 15.56 5.11
C THR A 138 -9.55 16.35 4.43
N ILE A 139 -9.54 16.39 3.11
CA ILE A 139 -8.53 17.14 2.33
C ILE A 139 -8.71 18.64 2.54
N SER A 140 -9.94 19.16 2.51
CA SER A 140 -10.22 20.59 2.65
C SER A 140 -9.85 21.18 4.01
N LEU A 141 -9.67 20.35 5.03
CA LEU A 141 -9.19 20.81 6.35
C LEU A 141 -7.67 21.06 6.37
N GLN A 142 -6.92 20.52 5.40
CA GLN A 142 -5.46 20.61 5.41
C GLN A 142 -4.98 22.02 5.06
N LYS A 143 -4.04 22.56 5.86
CA LYS A 143 -3.44 23.89 5.69
C LYS A 143 -1.95 23.84 5.41
N SER A 144 -1.34 22.68 5.63
CA SER A 144 0.10 22.47 5.49
C SER A 144 0.43 21.15 4.79
N LEU A 145 1.68 21.00 4.37
CA LEU A 145 2.22 19.84 3.69
C LEU A 145 3.13 19.02 4.61
N ASN A 146 3.44 17.80 4.22
CA ASN A 146 4.47 16.98 4.87
C ASN A 146 5.87 17.58 4.66
N PHE A 147 6.11 18.18 3.49
CA PHE A 147 7.39 18.77 3.07
C PHE A 147 7.17 19.69 1.87
N GLU A 148 8.15 20.51 1.56
CA GLU A 148 8.13 21.38 0.38
C GLU A 148 8.05 20.56 -0.91
N PRO A 149 7.15 20.90 -1.84
CA PRO A 149 7.01 20.17 -3.10
C PRO A 149 8.34 19.97 -3.83
N GLN A 150 8.53 18.80 -4.43
CA GLN A 150 9.75 18.36 -5.12
C GLN A 150 10.95 18.06 -4.22
N SER A 151 10.89 18.30 -2.89
CA SER A 151 12.05 18.05 -1.99
C SER A 151 12.20 16.58 -1.61
N GLN A 152 11.10 15.83 -1.55
CA GLN A 152 11.06 14.44 -1.15
C GLN A 152 10.02 13.67 -1.96
N TYR A 153 10.17 12.36 -1.98
CA TYR A 153 9.13 11.41 -2.39
C TYR A 153 8.39 10.90 -1.14
N LEU A 154 7.07 10.93 -1.18
CA LEU A 154 6.22 10.25 -0.20
C LEU A 154 4.90 9.87 -0.85
N TYR A 155 4.60 8.59 -0.83
CA TYR A 155 3.38 8.04 -1.42
C TYR A 155 2.12 8.65 -0.80
N SER A 156 1.21 9.20 -1.63
CA SER A 156 -0.03 9.84 -1.18
C SER A 156 -1.20 9.49 -2.09
N ASN A 157 -2.24 8.92 -1.52
CA ASN A 157 -3.51 8.66 -2.23
C ASN A 157 -4.26 9.97 -2.52
N THR A 158 -4.10 10.99 -1.68
CA THR A 158 -4.72 12.31 -1.82
C THR A 158 -4.47 12.93 -3.18
N GLY A 159 -3.22 12.89 -3.67
CA GLY A 159 -2.88 13.43 -4.98
C GLY A 159 -3.68 12.79 -6.11
N PHE A 160 -3.86 11.45 -6.07
CA PHE A 160 -4.60 10.72 -7.10
C PHE A 160 -6.12 10.93 -7.02
N HIS A 161 -6.67 11.11 -5.82
CA HIS A 161 -8.06 11.52 -5.65
C HIS A 161 -8.29 12.89 -6.31
N LEU A 162 -7.44 13.88 -6.02
CA LEU A 162 -7.54 15.21 -6.62
C LEU A 162 -7.35 15.17 -8.15
N LEU A 163 -6.44 14.34 -8.67
CA LEU A 163 -6.29 14.14 -10.11
C LEU A 163 -7.58 13.64 -10.76
N ALA A 164 -8.29 12.69 -10.14
CA ALA A 164 -9.57 12.20 -10.63
C ALA A 164 -10.64 13.31 -10.67
N LEU A 165 -10.71 14.17 -9.64
CA LEU A 165 -11.61 15.34 -9.65
C LEU A 165 -11.26 16.34 -10.76
N ILE A 166 -9.97 16.54 -11.08
CA ILE A 166 -9.56 17.37 -12.23
C ILE A 166 -10.03 16.76 -13.54
N VAL A 167 -9.93 15.43 -13.69
CA VAL A 167 -10.45 14.73 -14.87
C VAL A 167 -11.95 14.98 -15.04
N GLU A 168 -12.76 14.82 -13.98
CA GLU A 168 -14.20 15.10 -14.03
C GLU A 168 -14.51 16.52 -14.42
N LYS A 169 -13.84 17.49 -13.78
CA LYS A 169 -14.05 18.93 -14.01
C LYS A 169 -13.75 19.34 -15.46
N LEU A 170 -12.66 18.81 -16.04
CA LEU A 170 -12.23 19.20 -17.38
C LEU A 170 -12.92 18.40 -18.50
N SER A 171 -13.28 17.15 -18.24
CA SER A 171 -13.96 16.30 -19.23
C SER A 171 -15.47 16.49 -19.25
N GLN A 172 -16.05 16.96 -18.15
CA GLN A 172 -17.51 16.98 -17.91
C GLN A 172 -18.14 15.58 -17.93
N MET A 173 -17.34 14.55 -17.60
CA MET A 173 -17.73 13.16 -17.46
C MET A 173 -17.42 12.70 -16.06
N SER A 174 -18.12 11.70 -15.51
CA SER A 174 -17.65 11.03 -14.30
C SER A 174 -16.30 10.36 -14.59
N PHE A 175 -15.44 10.26 -13.57
CA PHE A 175 -14.13 9.60 -13.72
C PHE A 175 -14.28 8.14 -14.22
N PRO A 176 -15.22 7.32 -13.69
CA PRO A 176 -15.46 5.98 -14.21
C PRO A 176 -15.86 5.95 -15.68
N GLN A 177 -16.73 6.89 -16.11
CA GLN A 177 -17.14 6.98 -17.51
C GLN A 177 -15.94 7.39 -18.40
N PHE A 178 -15.15 8.38 -17.99
CA PHE A 178 -13.96 8.83 -18.73
C PHE A 178 -12.98 7.67 -18.95
N VAL A 179 -12.61 6.98 -17.88
CA VAL A 179 -11.65 5.86 -17.96
C VAL A 179 -12.20 4.74 -18.87
N LYS A 180 -13.49 4.41 -18.75
CA LYS A 180 -14.13 3.41 -19.61
C LYS A 180 -14.06 3.78 -21.08
N GLU A 181 -14.47 4.99 -21.44
CA GLU A 181 -14.58 5.41 -22.85
C GLU A 181 -13.22 5.74 -23.48
N ARG A 182 -12.28 6.28 -22.70
CA ARG A 182 -11.03 6.81 -23.22
C ARG A 182 -9.83 5.87 -23.05
N ILE A 183 -9.95 4.86 -22.17
CA ILE A 183 -8.85 3.93 -21.88
C ILE A 183 -9.31 2.49 -22.07
N PHE A 184 -10.28 1.99 -21.27
CA PHE A 184 -10.64 0.57 -21.31
C PHE A 184 -11.22 0.13 -22.64
N THR A 185 -12.15 0.89 -23.22
CA THR A 185 -12.76 0.55 -24.51
C THR A 185 -11.73 0.56 -25.66
N PRO A 186 -10.89 1.58 -25.84
CA PRO A 186 -9.85 1.57 -26.86
C PRO A 186 -8.85 0.41 -26.72
N LEU A 187 -8.45 0.08 -25.48
CA LEU A 187 -7.56 -1.05 -25.19
C LEU A 187 -8.24 -2.40 -25.27
N GLY A 188 -9.56 -2.45 -25.49
CA GLY A 188 -10.33 -3.70 -25.49
C GLY A 188 -10.39 -4.39 -24.13
N MET A 189 -10.28 -3.66 -23.02
CA MET A 189 -10.37 -4.15 -21.64
C MET A 189 -11.84 -4.36 -21.26
N THR A 190 -12.46 -5.43 -21.78
CA THR A 190 -13.89 -5.66 -21.70
C THR A 190 -14.40 -6.11 -20.34
N HIS A 191 -13.50 -6.56 -19.47
CA HIS A 191 -13.79 -7.00 -18.09
C HIS A 191 -13.37 -5.97 -17.05
N SER A 192 -13.04 -4.74 -17.47
CA SER A 192 -12.50 -3.68 -16.62
C SER A 192 -13.48 -2.54 -16.46
N PHE A 193 -13.58 -2.04 -15.24
CA PHE A 193 -14.36 -0.85 -14.90
C PHE A 193 -13.86 -0.21 -13.61
N VAL A 194 -14.15 1.06 -13.40
CA VAL A 194 -13.99 1.74 -12.12
C VAL A 194 -15.30 1.58 -11.35
N ARG A 195 -15.25 0.99 -10.17
CA ARG A 195 -16.43 0.74 -9.33
C ARG A 195 -16.89 2.04 -8.69
N GLU A 196 -18.17 2.39 -8.86
CA GLU A 196 -18.76 3.64 -8.36
C GLU A 196 -19.42 3.47 -6.98
N SER A 197 -19.78 2.24 -6.61
CA SER A 197 -20.34 1.92 -5.30
C SER A 197 -19.89 0.54 -4.86
N PHE A 198 -19.49 0.41 -3.60
CA PHE A 198 -19.14 -0.91 -3.03
C PHE A 198 -20.36 -1.85 -2.94
N THR A 199 -21.59 -1.32 -3.02
CA THR A 199 -22.84 -2.10 -3.07
C THR A 199 -23.23 -2.56 -4.48
N GLN A 200 -22.49 -2.13 -5.52
CA GLN A 200 -22.73 -2.55 -6.89
C GLN A 200 -22.56 -4.07 -7.03
N ILE A 201 -23.56 -4.74 -7.63
CA ILE A 201 -23.48 -6.16 -7.95
C ILE A 201 -22.59 -6.33 -9.18
N VAL A 202 -21.52 -7.09 -9.02
CA VAL A 202 -20.56 -7.38 -10.09
C VAL A 202 -20.52 -8.89 -10.31
N PRO A 203 -20.89 -9.37 -11.51
CA PRO A 203 -20.72 -10.78 -11.85
C PRO A 203 -19.25 -11.21 -11.71
N ASP A 204 -19.02 -12.44 -11.27
CA ASP A 204 -17.69 -13.05 -11.12
C ASP A 204 -16.69 -12.28 -10.22
N LEU A 205 -17.20 -11.35 -9.40
CA LEU A 205 -16.36 -10.65 -8.41
C LEU A 205 -15.83 -11.63 -7.37
N THR A 206 -14.53 -11.66 -7.19
CA THR A 206 -13.90 -12.39 -6.09
C THR A 206 -14.14 -11.67 -4.77
N TYR A 207 -14.30 -12.43 -3.69
CA TYR A 207 -14.36 -11.90 -2.34
C TYR A 207 -12.95 -11.81 -1.76
N SER A 208 -12.75 -10.84 -0.91
CA SER A 208 -11.46 -10.56 -0.26
C SER A 208 -11.39 -11.28 1.08
N TYR A 209 -10.30 -12.05 1.32
CA TYR A 209 -10.14 -12.87 2.51
C TYR A 209 -8.82 -12.61 3.20
N GLN A 210 -8.90 -12.25 4.49
CA GLN A 210 -7.74 -12.19 5.36
C GLN A 210 -7.28 -13.61 5.70
N ASP A 211 -6.01 -13.92 5.41
CA ASP A 211 -5.37 -15.19 5.80
C ASP A 211 -4.77 -15.04 7.20
N GLU A 212 -5.28 -15.81 8.16
CA GLU A 212 -4.80 -15.85 9.54
C GLU A 212 -3.75 -16.96 9.76
N GLY A 213 -3.42 -17.69 8.70
CA GLY A 213 -2.61 -18.91 8.79
C GLY A 213 -3.42 -20.15 9.17
N ASN A 214 -2.79 -21.33 9.07
CA ASN A 214 -3.41 -22.62 9.39
C ASN A 214 -4.74 -22.88 8.66
N ASP A 215 -4.85 -22.41 7.39
CA ASP A 215 -6.06 -22.52 6.56
C ASP A 215 -7.31 -21.88 7.19
N THR A 216 -7.10 -20.84 8.01
CA THR A 216 -8.17 -20.04 8.60
C THR A 216 -8.29 -18.71 7.86
N PHE A 217 -9.47 -18.43 7.32
CA PHE A 217 -9.73 -17.25 6.52
C PHE A 217 -10.93 -16.48 7.05
N TYR A 218 -10.84 -15.14 7.07
CA TYR A 218 -11.94 -14.27 7.41
C TYR A 218 -12.30 -13.39 6.22
N TYR A 219 -13.59 -13.24 5.95
CA TYR A 219 -14.06 -12.29 4.96
C TYR A 219 -13.68 -10.86 5.37
N ASN A 220 -12.97 -10.18 4.50
CA ASN A 220 -12.51 -8.80 4.70
C ASN A 220 -13.14 -7.89 3.63
N PRO A 221 -14.36 -7.36 3.85
CA PRO A 221 -15.08 -6.61 2.84
C PRO A 221 -14.42 -5.26 2.55
N LEU A 222 -14.48 -4.85 1.29
CA LEU A 222 -14.16 -3.50 0.87
C LEU A 222 -15.42 -2.62 0.98
N ASN A 223 -15.47 -1.73 1.98
CA ASN A 223 -16.63 -0.94 2.33
C ASN A 223 -16.64 0.47 1.69
N TYR A 224 -15.90 0.67 0.61
CA TYR A 224 -15.80 1.93 -0.11
C TYR A 224 -15.60 1.72 -1.62
N ALA A 225 -15.87 2.79 -2.37
CA ALA A 225 -15.53 2.91 -3.78
C ALA A 225 -15.02 4.34 -4.01
N LEU A 226 -13.71 4.52 -3.88
CA LEU A 226 -13.02 5.81 -3.92
C LEU A 226 -12.10 5.82 -5.14
N TYR A 227 -12.55 6.42 -6.23
CA TYR A 227 -11.78 6.42 -7.46
C TYR A 227 -10.66 7.46 -7.50
N GLY A 228 -9.73 7.25 -8.44
CA GLY A 228 -8.47 7.95 -8.55
C GLY A 228 -7.32 7.11 -8.00
N PRO A 229 -7.14 6.98 -6.68
CA PRO A 229 -6.08 6.14 -6.12
C PRO A 229 -6.38 4.64 -6.16
N THR A 230 -7.66 4.23 -6.30
CA THR A 230 -8.14 2.85 -6.20
C THR A 230 -9.43 2.65 -7.01
N SER A 231 -10.14 1.54 -6.81
CA SER A 231 -11.47 1.19 -7.35
C SER A 231 -11.52 0.67 -8.79
N VAL A 232 -10.41 0.46 -9.47
CA VAL A 232 -10.41 -0.34 -10.70
C VAL A 232 -10.63 -1.80 -10.33
N ASN A 233 -11.57 -2.43 -11.05
CA ASN A 233 -11.88 -3.86 -10.97
C ASN A 233 -11.66 -4.46 -12.36
N THR A 234 -10.95 -5.59 -12.43
CA THR A 234 -10.47 -6.15 -13.69
C THR A 234 -10.02 -7.62 -13.56
N CYS A 235 -9.52 -8.20 -14.62
CA CYS A 235 -8.89 -9.52 -14.65
C CYS A 235 -7.46 -9.45 -15.24
N ALA A 236 -6.68 -10.52 -15.08
CA ALA A 236 -5.28 -10.53 -15.51
C ALA A 236 -5.10 -10.31 -17.01
N SER A 237 -5.99 -10.83 -17.85
CA SER A 237 -5.90 -10.67 -19.31
C SER A 237 -6.09 -9.22 -19.76
N ASP A 238 -6.93 -8.45 -19.07
CA ASP A 238 -7.10 -7.03 -19.37
C ASP A 238 -5.89 -6.19 -18.91
N LEU A 239 -5.29 -6.51 -17.77
CA LEU A 239 -4.09 -5.82 -17.29
C LEU A 239 -2.89 -6.04 -18.23
N CYS A 240 -2.75 -7.21 -18.85
CA CYS A 240 -1.71 -7.42 -19.87
C CYS A 240 -1.82 -6.46 -21.04
N LYS A 241 -3.04 -6.02 -21.43
CA LYS A 241 -3.21 -5.05 -22.52
C LYS A 241 -2.61 -3.68 -22.19
N VAL A 242 -2.57 -3.33 -20.91
CA VAL A 242 -1.89 -2.11 -20.46
C VAL A 242 -0.38 -2.29 -20.49
N LEU A 243 0.11 -3.46 -20.05
CA LEU A 243 1.55 -3.76 -20.08
C LEU A 243 2.08 -3.83 -21.53
N ASP A 244 1.26 -4.33 -22.48
CA ASP A 244 1.57 -4.27 -23.92
C ASP A 244 1.84 -2.82 -24.38
N GLU A 245 1.04 -1.84 -23.93
CA GLU A 245 1.23 -0.41 -24.27
C GLU A 245 2.50 0.17 -23.67
N TYR A 246 2.98 -0.31 -22.51
CA TYR A 246 4.25 0.13 -21.94
C TYR A 246 5.46 -0.36 -22.77
N ILE A 247 5.31 -1.44 -23.51
CA ILE A 247 6.35 -2.04 -24.35
C ILE A 247 6.20 -1.56 -25.80
N HIS A 248 4.98 -1.65 -26.34
CA HIS A 248 4.64 -1.36 -27.73
C HIS A 248 3.41 -0.46 -27.82
N PRO A 249 3.52 0.84 -27.54
CA PRO A 249 2.39 1.75 -27.55
C PRO A 249 1.77 1.81 -28.96
N ASN A 250 0.50 1.40 -29.06
CA ASN A 250 -0.27 1.39 -30.29
C ASN A 250 -1.61 2.13 -30.18
N VAL A 251 -2.23 2.08 -29.03
CA VAL A 251 -3.54 2.71 -28.74
C VAL A 251 -3.35 4.00 -27.96
N ILE A 252 -2.48 3.97 -26.97
CA ILE A 252 -2.11 5.15 -26.17
C ILE A 252 -0.96 5.86 -26.89
N ASP A 253 -1.05 7.20 -26.99
CA ASP A 253 0.02 7.99 -27.61
C ASP A 253 1.38 7.71 -26.96
N PRO A 254 2.42 7.37 -27.75
CA PRO A 254 3.75 7.05 -27.22
C PRO A 254 4.32 8.10 -26.28
N GLU A 255 4.03 9.38 -26.50
CA GLU A 255 4.51 10.47 -25.63
C GLU A 255 3.91 10.36 -24.22
N ILE A 256 2.66 9.90 -24.09
CA ILE A 256 2.02 9.63 -22.81
C ILE A 256 2.77 8.53 -22.06
N ILE A 257 3.08 7.43 -22.73
CA ILE A 257 3.81 6.30 -22.14
C ILE A 257 5.22 6.71 -21.72
N GLU A 258 5.91 7.49 -22.53
CA GLU A 258 7.25 8.01 -22.19
C GLU A 258 7.20 8.95 -20.97
N LEU A 259 6.19 9.81 -20.87
CA LEU A 259 6.00 10.68 -19.68
C LEU A 259 5.70 9.88 -18.41
N MET A 260 4.92 8.79 -18.51
CA MET A 260 4.66 7.91 -17.38
C MET A 260 5.93 7.22 -16.87
N LYS A 261 6.83 6.82 -17.75
CA LYS A 261 8.09 6.16 -17.41
C LYS A 261 9.23 7.12 -17.05
N LYS A 262 9.01 8.44 -17.20
CA LYS A 262 10.07 9.43 -17.01
C LYS A 262 10.45 9.59 -15.54
N PRO A 263 11.72 9.31 -15.15
CA PRO A 263 12.18 9.49 -13.79
C PRO A 263 12.03 10.91 -13.28
N VAL A 264 11.70 11.05 -12.00
CA VAL A 264 11.50 12.35 -11.33
C VAL A 264 12.74 12.70 -10.53
N LEU A 265 13.31 13.89 -10.83
CA LEU A 265 14.44 14.44 -10.10
C LEU A 265 13.95 15.27 -8.92
N LEU A 266 14.36 14.93 -7.72
CA LEU A 266 14.13 15.71 -6.52
C LEU A 266 15.07 16.91 -6.44
N SER A 267 14.73 17.92 -5.65
CA SER A 267 15.55 19.14 -5.47
C SER A 267 16.94 18.87 -4.88
N ASN A 268 17.13 17.73 -4.22
CA ASN A 268 18.42 17.27 -3.70
C ASN A 268 19.27 16.51 -4.72
N GLY A 269 18.84 16.41 -5.99
CA GLY A 269 19.51 15.73 -7.08
C GLY A 269 19.32 14.19 -7.11
N LYS A 270 18.57 13.60 -6.18
CA LYS A 270 18.24 12.17 -6.19
C LYS A 270 17.03 11.93 -7.10
N THR A 271 16.95 10.74 -7.66
CA THR A 271 15.79 10.27 -8.44
C THR A 271 14.82 9.54 -7.52
N ALA A 272 13.53 9.83 -7.67
CA ALA A 272 12.46 9.08 -6.99
C ALA A 272 12.24 7.72 -7.68
N GLU A 273 11.87 6.71 -6.91
CA GLU A 273 11.51 5.37 -7.39
C GLU A 273 10.05 5.28 -7.87
N TYR A 274 9.44 6.43 -8.13
CA TYR A 274 8.05 6.56 -8.57
C TYR A 274 7.97 7.60 -9.69
N CYS A 275 7.29 7.26 -10.76
CA CYS A 275 7.13 8.13 -11.91
C CYS A 275 5.77 7.87 -12.58
N GLY A 276 5.02 8.93 -12.88
CA GLY A 276 3.81 8.85 -13.69
C GLY A 276 2.80 7.76 -13.33
N GLY A 277 2.61 7.48 -12.03
CA GLY A 277 1.73 6.40 -11.58
C GLY A 277 2.36 5.00 -11.56
N LEU A 278 3.66 4.88 -11.83
CA LEU A 278 4.42 3.63 -11.86
C LEU A 278 5.48 3.61 -10.76
N ILE A 279 5.73 2.44 -10.21
CA ILE A 279 6.91 2.13 -9.40
C ILE A 279 7.99 1.60 -10.35
N THR A 280 9.22 2.03 -10.18
CA THR A 280 10.34 1.57 -10.99
C THR A 280 11.48 1.06 -10.13
N HIS A 281 12.11 0.00 -10.57
CA HIS A 281 13.30 -0.55 -9.93
C HIS A 281 14.21 -1.26 -10.94
N LYS A 282 15.36 -1.77 -10.50
CA LYS A 282 16.27 -2.57 -11.31
C LYS A 282 16.25 -4.03 -10.88
N LEU A 283 16.03 -4.94 -11.82
CA LEU A 283 16.15 -6.38 -11.64
C LEU A 283 17.35 -6.88 -12.46
N HIS A 284 18.45 -7.26 -11.81
CA HIS A 284 19.71 -7.64 -12.48
C HIS A 284 20.18 -6.64 -13.56
N GLY A 285 19.96 -5.34 -13.31
CA GLY A 285 20.32 -4.25 -14.22
C GLY A 285 19.26 -3.91 -15.28
N LEU A 286 18.22 -4.73 -15.44
CA LEU A 286 17.07 -4.45 -16.31
C LEU A 286 16.12 -3.46 -15.67
N ASP A 287 15.56 -2.55 -16.45
CA ASP A 287 14.51 -1.64 -15.98
C ASP A 287 13.17 -2.38 -15.82
N VAL A 288 12.55 -2.25 -14.66
CA VAL A 288 11.22 -2.79 -14.34
C VAL A 288 10.28 -1.63 -14.07
N PHE A 289 9.12 -1.65 -14.71
CA PHE A 289 8.03 -0.69 -14.51
C PHE A 289 6.75 -1.42 -14.16
N GLY A 290 5.95 -0.88 -13.27
CA GLY A 290 4.66 -1.43 -12.91
C GLY A 290 4.10 -0.80 -11.65
N HIS A 291 3.13 -1.43 -11.04
CA HIS A 291 2.57 -0.99 -9.77
C HIS A 291 1.99 -2.14 -8.97
N GLY A 292 2.16 -2.07 -7.65
CA GLY A 292 1.50 -2.97 -6.71
C GLY A 292 0.13 -2.43 -6.26
N GLY A 293 -0.71 -3.32 -5.78
CA GLY A 293 -2.02 -2.96 -5.22
C GLY A 293 -2.34 -3.71 -3.93
N ALA A 294 -2.85 -2.97 -2.93
CA ALA A 294 -3.27 -3.54 -1.65
C ALA A 294 -4.46 -2.75 -1.09
N ASP A 295 -5.61 -3.40 -0.99
CA ASP A 295 -6.83 -2.87 -0.35
C ASP A 295 -7.61 -4.03 0.25
N ALA A 296 -8.19 -3.86 1.45
CA ALA A 296 -8.75 -4.95 2.20
C ALA A 296 -7.78 -6.15 2.20
N ALA A 297 -8.17 -7.32 1.70
CA ALA A 297 -7.25 -8.44 1.52
C ALA A 297 -6.85 -8.66 0.05
N TYR A 298 -7.32 -7.86 -0.90
CA TYR A 298 -6.83 -7.94 -2.28
C TYR A 298 -5.35 -7.51 -2.36
N ARG A 299 -4.58 -8.24 -3.15
CA ARG A 299 -3.19 -7.95 -3.46
C ARG A 299 -2.96 -8.11 -4.94
N GLY A 300 -2.23 -7.20 -5.54
CA GLY A 300 -1.86 -7.25 -6.93
C GLY A 300 -0.44 -6.77 -7.16
N GLU A 301 0.16 -7.23 -8.24
CA GLU A 301 1.41 -6.71 -8.80
C GLU A 301 1.38 -6.89 -10.31
N ILE A 302 1.64 -5.82 -11.02
CA ILE A 302 1.86 -5.88 -12.46
C ILE A 302 3.22 -5.28 -12.75
N ILE A 303 4.00 -5.96 -13.56
CA ILE A 303 5.31 -5.46 -13.99
C ILE A 303 5.53 -5.73 -15.48
N CYS A 304 6.26 -4.85 -16.14
CA CYS A 304 6.88 -5.12 -17.42
C CYS A 304 8.39 -4.86 -17.39
N ILE A 305 9.12 -5.63 -18.19
CA ILE A 305 10.55 -5.44 -18.48
C ILE A 305 10.66 -5.22 -19.97
N PRO A 306 10.64 -3.96 -20.45
CA PRO A 306 10.56 -3.64 -21.89
C PRO A 306 11.70 -4.25 -22.71
N GLU A 307 12.93 -4.24 -22.18
CA GLU A 307 14.11 -4.81 -22.86
C GLU A 307 13.99 -6.32 -23.13
N LYS A 308 13.11 -7.02 -22.43
CA LYS A 308 12.85 -8.47 -22.57
C LYS A 308 11.46 -8.76 -23.12
N GLU A 309 10.68 -7.73 -23.41
CA GLU A 309 9.27 -7.84 -23.78
C GLU A 309 8.52 -8.81 -22.84
N LEU A 310 8.81 -8.70 -21.51
CA LEU A 310 8.24 -9.56 -20.48
C LEU A 310 7.17 -8.79 -19.71
N GLU A 311 6.04 -9.43 -19.54
CA GLU A 311 4.88 -8.94 -18.79
C GLU A 311 4.48 -9.97 -17.74
N ILE A 312 4.25 -9.52 -16.52
CA ILE A 312 3.79 -10.34 -15.40
C ILE A 312 2.63 -9.67 -14.71
N VAL A 313 1.54 -10.39 -14.56
CA VAL A 313 0.36 -9.98 -13.80
C VAL A 313 0.08 -11.02 -12.72
N LEU A 314 0.09 -10.56 -11.49
CA LEU A 314 -0.30 -11.34 -10.30
C LEU A 314 -1.43 -10.58 -9.60
N ILE A 315 -2.62 -11.15 -9.51
CA ILE A 315 -3.74 -10.58 -8.75
C ILE A 315 -4.37 -11.64 -7.86
N SER A 316 -4.58 -11.31 -6.60
CA SER A 316 -5.04 -12.24 -5.57
C SER A 316 -6.15 -11.66 -4.72
N SER A 317 -7.02 -12.50 -4.23
CA SER A 317 -8.12 -12.18 -3.31
C SER A 317 -7.78 -12.45 -1.84
N THR A 318 -6.51 -12.61 -1.52
CA THR A 318 -6.04 -12.85 -0.15
C THR A 318 -4.75 -12.11 0.15
N THR A 319 -4.52 -11.88 1.44
CA THR A 319 -3.30 -11.23 1.91
C THR A 319 -2.07 -12.05 1.55
N THR A 320 -1.22 -11.49 0.69
CA THR A 320 0.10 -12.01 0.34
C THR A 320 1.04 -10.81 0.38
N TYR A 321 1.96 -10.80 1.32
CA TYR A 321 2.75 -9.59 1.60
C TYR A 321 3.94 -9.36 0.67
N ALA A 322 4.18 -10.23 -0.29
CA ALA A 322 5.39 -10.20 -1.11
C ALA A 322 5.11 -10.25 -2.62
N MET A 323 4.01 -9.61 -3.09
CA MET A 323 3.62 -9.69 -4.51
C MET A 323 4.72 -9.19 -5.44
N SER A 324 5.41 -8.08 -5.12
CA SER A 324 6.53 -7.58 -5.92
C SER A 324 7.69 -8.57 -5.97
N LYS A 325 8.01 -9.24 -4.85
CA LYS A 325 9.04 -10.27 -4.82
C LYS A 325 8.64 -11.54 -5.59
N LEU A 326 7.37 -11.91 -5.56
CA LEU A 326 6.86 -13.01 -6.37
C LEU A 326 6.97 -12.68 -7.87
N ALA A 327 6.66 -11.46 -8.27
CA ALA A 327 6.82 -11.01 -9.64
C ALA A 327 8.30 -11.01 -10.09
N ASP A 328 9.21 -10.48 -9.25
CA ASP A 328 10.64 -10.50 -9.51
C ASP A 328 11.19 -11.94 -9.64
N LYS A 329 10.81 -12.85 -8.72
CA LYS A 329 11.19 -14.27 -8.78
C LYS A 329 10.64 -14.95 -10.04
N ALA A 330 9.39 -14.67 -10.40
CA ALA A 330 8.82 -15.17 -11.65
C ALA A 330 9.59 -14.67 -12.88
N ALA A 331 9.97 -13.39 -12.89
CA ALA A 331 10.80 -12.81 -13.94
C ALA A 331 12.18 -13.50 -14.03
N CYS A 332 12.83 -13.74 -12.87
CA CYS A 332 14.11 -14.47 -12.84
C CYS A 332 13.98 -15.89 -13.39
N ILE A 333 12.92 -16.62 -13.03
CA ILE A 333 12.66 -17.98 -13.56
C ILE A 333 12.49 -17.94 -15.09
N VAL A 334 11.67 -17.02 -15.61
CA VAL A 334 11.39 -16.91 -17.06
C VAL A 334 12.62 -16.51 -17.84
N LEU A 335 13.42 -15.59 -17.32
CA LEU A 335 14.61 -15.07 -17.99
C LEU A 335 15.87 -15.92 -17.75
N GLY A 336 15.79 -16.98 -16.91
CA GLY A 336 16.95 -17.80 -16.54
C GLY A 336 18.01 -17.03 -15.78
N LEU A 337 17.59 -16.01 -15.02
CA LEU A 337 18.47 -15.21 -14.16
C LEU A 337 18.64 -15.89 -12.78
N PRO A 338 19.71 -15.58 -12.05
CA PRO A 338 19.84 -16.00 -10.65
C PRO A 338 18.62 -15.56 -9.84
N ASP A 339 18.25 -16.36 -8.85
CA ASP A 339 17.16 -15.97 -7.93
C ASP A 339 17.49 -14.63 -7.26
N CYS A 340 16.45 -13.82 -7.01
CA CYS A 340 16.60 -12.60 -6.24
C CYS A 340 17.09 -12.98 -4.84
N THR A 341 18.32 -12.59 -4.51
CA THR A 341 18.89 -12.90 -3.19
C THR A 341 18.09 -12.15 -2.12
N GLU A 342 17.45 -12.93 -1.24
CA GLU A 342 16.93 -12.36 -0.01
C GLU A 342 18.10 -11.83 0.83
N PRO A 343 17.96 -10.68 1.51
CA PRO A 343 19.02 -10.17 2.34
C PRO A 343 19.35 -11.18 3.43
N ALA A 344 20.63 -11.44 3.60
CA ALA A 344 21.10 -12.33 4.65
C ALA A 344 20.71 -11.76 6.01
N VAL A 345 20.20 -12.62 6.88
CA VAL A 345 20.02 -12.26 8.29
C VAL A 345 21.43 -12.05 8.89
N PRO A 346 21.69 -10.91 9.55
CA PRO A 346 22.97 -10.67 10.18
C PRO A 346 23.35 -11.81 11.15
N GLU A 347 24.64 -12.11 11.28
CA GLU A 347 25.10 -13.07 12.30
C GLU A 347 24.59 -12.65 13.69
N HIS A 348 24.00 -13.58 14.41
CA HIS A 348 23.42 -13.35 15.72
C HIS A 348 23.44 -14.65 16.54
N GLU A 349 23.42 -14.49 17.85
CA GLU A 349 23.13 -15.60 18.76
C GLU A 349 21.64 -15.62 19.07
N ASN A 350 21.01 -16.80 18.93
CA ASN A 350 19.60 -16.99 19.23
C ASN A 350 19.36 -16.93 20.74
N ALA A 351 18.53 -15.98 21.16
CA ALA A 351 18.03 -15.91 22.54
C ALA A 351 16.66 -16.60 22.68
N PRO A 352 16.24 -16.98 23.90
CA PRO A 352 14.90 -17.48 24.15
C PRO A 352 13.81 -16.48 23.69
N ALA A 353 12.73 -17.02 23.11
CA ALA A 353 11.56 -16.19 22.77
C ALA A 353 10.99 -15.55 24.04
N ARG A 354 10.50 -14.33 23.89
CA ARG A 354 9.92 -13.55 25.00
C ARG A 354 8.82 -12.62 24.52
N SER A 355 7.85 -12.38 25.39
CA SER A 355 6.81 -11.36 25.19
C SER A 355 7.38 -9.96 25.31
N GLY A 356 6.74 -9.01 24.64
CA GLY A 356 7.07 -7.59 24.74
C GLY A 356 6.75 -6.82 23.46
N VAL A 357 6.87 -5.52 23.56
CA VAL A 357 6.81 -4.60 22.43
C VAL A 357 8.22 -4.32 21.95
N PHE A 358 8.42 -4.41 20.65
CA PHE A 358 9.70 -4.15 19.99
C PHE A 358 9.52 -3.08 18.91
N LEU A 359 10.43 -2.12 18.86
CA LEU A 359 10.36 -0.95 17.99
C LEU A 359 11.63 -0.81 17.16
N THR A 360 11.48 -0.33 15.90
CA THR A 360 12.65 0.17 15.16
C THR A 360 13.19 1.46 15.79
N ALA A 361 14.49 1.68 15.67
CA ALA A 361 15.11 2.92 16.09
C ALA A 361 15.03 4.05 15.05
N LEU A 362 14.58 3.75 13.82
CA LEU A 362 14.62 4.65 12.67
C LEU A 362 13.29 5.41 12.53
N PRO A 363 13.31 6.75 12.53
CA PRO A 363 12.11 7.58 12.37
C PRO A 363 11.41 7.43 11.02
N ASP A 364 12.15 7.07 9.97
CA ASP A 364 11.64 7.03 8.61
C ASP A 364 10.95 5.71 8.24
N ASP A 365 11.11 4.67 9.07
CA ASP A 365 10.47 3.36 8.86
C ASP A 365 10.01 2.80 10.22
N PRO A 366 8.94 3.35 10.80
CA PRO A 366 8.45 2.93 12.09
C PRO A 366 7.85 1.53 12.01
N MET A 367 8.44 0.58 12.71
CA MET A 367 7.87 -0.74 12.90
C MET A 367 7.55 -0.97 14.39
N PHE A 368 6.36 -1.49 14.63
CA PHE A 368 5.85 -1.83 15.94
C PHE A 368 5.48 -3.32 15.95
N VAL A 369 6.21 -4.10 16.71
CA VAL A 369 5.97 -5.55 16.87
C VAL A 369 5.59 -5.83 18.31
N ASP A 370 4.41 -6.39 18.52
CA ASP A 370 3.89 -6.79 19.82
C ASP A 370 3.80 -8.31 19.87
N ILE A 371 4.56 -8.91 20.79
CA ILE A 371 4.62 -10.36 20.99
C ILE A 371 4.04 -10.72 22.34
N THR A 372 3.07 -11.61 22.33
CA THR A 372 2.40 -12.13 23.53
C THR A 372 2.63 -13.62 23.67
N GLU A 373 2.60 -14.13 24.90
CA GLU A 373 2.68 -15.56 25.20
C GLU A 373 1.35 -16.06 25.78
N GLN A 374 0.95 -17.22 25.36
CA GLN A 374 -0.18 -17.94 25.96
C GLN A 374 0.12 -19.46 25.98
N ASN A 375 0.16 -20.04 27.17
CA ASN A 375 0.40 -21.48 27.38
C ASN A 375 1.69 -21.99 26.70
N GLY A 376 2.78 -21.21 26.73
CA GLY A 376 4.06 -21.57 26.13
C GLY A 376 4.16 -21.33 24.61
N THR A 377 3.08 -20.86 23.98
CA THR A 377 3.06 -20.47 22.56
C THR A 377 3.16 -18.96 22.41
N PHE A 378 4.02 -18.50 21.53
CA PHE A 378 4.20 -17.08 21.24
C PHE A 378 3.37 -16.68 20.03
N TYR A 379 2.86 -15.45 20.08
CA TYR A 379 2.02 -14.86 19.04
C TYR A 379 2.45 -13.44 18.76
N MET A 380 2.47 -13.07 17.50
CA MET A 380 2.59 -11.68 17.07
C MET A 380 1.20 -11.07 16.88
N GLN A 381 0.96 -9.96 17.57
CA GLN A 381 -0.26 -9.18 17.37
C GLN A 381 -0.14 -8.40 16.07
N ARG A 382 -1.00 -8.73 15.12
CA ARG A 382 -1.16 -8.03 13.85
C ARG A 382 -2.41 -7.16 13.88
N GLU A 383 -2.68 -6.46 12.78
CA GLU A 383 -3.74 -5.47 12.63
C GLU A 383 -5.12 -5.95 13.12
N TRP A 384 -5.52 -7.12 12.66
CA TRP A 384 -6.84 -7.69 12.93
C TRP A 384 -6.77 -9.02 13.65
N CYS A 385 -5.60 -9.59 13.77
CA CYS A 385 -5.39 -10.95 14.22
C CYS A 385 -4.18 -11.09 15.11
N ARG A 386 -4.12 -12.24 15.71
CA ARG A 386 -3.01 -12.73 16.49
C ARG A 386 -2.45 -13.97 15.82
N THR A 387 -1.24 -13.83 15.24
CA THR A 387 -0.62 -14.90 14.43
C THR A 387 0.41 -15.65 15.25
N GLU A 388 0.34 -16.98 15.24
CA GLU A 388 1.28 -17.86 15.93
C GLU A 388 2.69 -17.75 15.36
N LEU A 389 3.68 -17.73 16.24
CA LEU A 389 5.09 -17.81 15.93
C LEU A 389 5.55 -19.27 15.97
N ILE A 390 5.80 -19.85 14.81
CA ILE A 390 6.17 -21.25 14.62
C ILE A 390 7.68 -21.38 14.58
N LYS A 391 8.26 -22.04 15.61
CA LYS A 391 9.71 -22.23 15.70
C LYS A 391 10.23 -23.13 14.57
N GLU A 392 11.33 -22.74 13.95
CA GLU A 392 12.01 -23.48 12.87
C GLU A 392 13.40 -23.95 13.28
N GLU A 393 14.00 -24.82 12.46
CA GLU A 393 15.30 -25.47 12.76
C GLU A 393 16.48 -24.49 12.84
N ASP A 394 16.39 -23.36 12.10
CA ASP A 394 17.39 -22.28 12.12
C ASP A 394 17.33 -21.41 13.38
N GLY A 395 16.44 -21.74 14.32
CA GLY A 395 16.22 -21.00 15.55
C GLY A 395 15.29 -19.80 15.41
N GLY A 396 14.90 -19.43 14.19
CA GLY A 396 13.92 -18.39 13.90
C GLY A 396 12.49 -18.85 14.15
N TYR A 397 11.59 -17.89 14.20
CA TYR A 397 10.15 -18.11 14.35
C TYR A 397 9.43 -17.56 13.11
N ARG A 398 8.84 -18.45 12.32
CA ARG A 398 8.01 -18.08 11.18
C ARG A 398 6.64 -17.58 11.65
N ILE A 399 6.13 -16.55 11.01
CA ILE A 399 4.85 -15.93 11.37
C ILE A 399 3.73 -16.61 10.58
N GLY A 400 3.02 -17.56 11.22
CA GLY A 400 1.95 -18.31 10.59
C GLY A 400 2.40 -18.98 9.29
N SER A 401 1.70 -18.71 8.17
CA SER A 401 2.03 -19.22 6.84
C SER A 401 2.85 -18.23 5.99
N LEU A 402 3.26 -17.09 6.56
CA LEU A 402 3.95 -16.02 5.84
C LEU A 402 5.44 -16.33 5.63
N ASP A 403 6.03 -15.74 4.59
CA ASP A 403 7.48 -15.73 4.38
C ASP A 403 8.14 -14.61 5.20
N GLU A 404 7.86 -14.61 6.50
CA GLU A 404 8.40 -13.66 7.47
C GLU A 404 8.89 -14.42 8.68
N LYS A 405 10.04 -13.98 9.25
CA LYS A 405 10.62 -14.63 10.43
C LYS A 405 11.08 -13.62 11.47
N ILE A 406 10.96 -14.01 12.73
CA ILE A 406 11.52 -13.30 13.87
C ILE A 406 12.63 -14.16 14.47
N TYR A 407 13.80 -13.57 14.69
CA TYR A 407 14.89 -14.15 15.47
C TYR A 407 15.04 -13.34 16.75
N PHE A 408 14.91 -14.00 17.89
CA PHE A 408 15.16 -13.35 19.18
C PHE A 408 16.65 -13.28 19.44
N THR A 409 17.12 -12.11 19.87
CA THR A 409 18.50 -11.84 20.27
C THR A 409 18.52 -11.26 21.68
N ASP A 410 19.68 -11.20 22.34
CA ASP A 410 19.78 -10.61 23.67
C ASP A 410 19.29 -9.15 23.71
N ASN A 411 19.52 -8.40 22.63
CA ASN A 411 19.22 -6.98 22.53
C ASN A 411 17.86 -6.66 21.88
N GLY A 412 17.08 -7.66 21.45
CA GLY A 412 15.81 -7.41 20.77
C GLY A 412 15.38 -8.53 19.85
N ILE A 413 14.96 -8.17 18.65
CA ILE A 413 14.60 -9.10 17.58
C ILE A 413 15.19 -8.63 16.24
N LEU A 414 15.57 -9.60 15.40
CA LEU A 414 15.72 -9.37 13.97
C LEU A 414 14.45 -9.82 13.29
N TYR A 415 13.83 -8.94 12.52
CA TYR A 415 12.61 -9.22 11.80
C TYR A 415 12.93 -9.29 10.31
N ARG A 416 12.98 -10.51 9.77
CA ARG A 416 13.15 -10.77 8.35
C ARG A 416 11.81 -10.65 7.65
N LEU A 417 11.70 -9.64 6.84
CA LEU A 417 10.64 -9.41 5.87
C LEU A 417 11.15 -9.77 4.47
N PRO A 418 10.29 -10.06 3.50
CA PRO A 418 10.71 -10.19 2.11
C PRO A 418 11.49 -8.96 1.64
N GLY A 419 12.74 -9.16 1.23
CA GLY A 419 13.62 -8.12 0.72
C GLY A 419 14.32 -7.24 1.77
N ARG A 420 14.08 -7.42 3.08
CA ARG A 420 14.78 -6.66 4.12
C ARG A 420 14.82 -7.37 5.47
N VAL A 421 15.81 -6.99 6.28
CA VAL A 421 15.89 -7.38 7.69
C VAL A 421 15.91 -6.13 8.55
N LEU A 422 15.04 -6.05 9.54
CA LEU A 422 14.96 -4.95 10.50
C LEU A 422 15.45 -5.40 11.87
N THR A 423 16.19 -4.52 12.55
CA THR A 423 16.52 -4.70 13.96
C THR A 423 15.56 -3.89 14.80
N LEU A 424 14.85 -4.57 15.70
CA LEU A 424 13.97 -3.95 16.66
C LEU A 424 14.46 -4.20 18.07
N THR A 425 14.40 -3.15 18.89
CA THR A 425 14.82 -3.20 20.30
C THR A 425 13.59 -3.23 21.22
N PRO A 426 13.71 -3.82 22.43
CA PRO A 426 12.63 -3.79 23.41
C PRO A 426 12.25 -2.34 23.74
N ALA A 427 10.95 -2.08 23.69
CA ALA A 427 10.37 -0.82 24.11
C ALA A 427 10.00 -0.86 25.59
N LYS A 428 9.96 0.28 26.22
CA LYS A 428 9.42 0.47 27.57
C LYS A 428 8.26 1.47 27.51
N PRO A 429 7.34 1.44 28.47
CA PRO A 429 6.33 2.50 28.59
C PRO A 429 7.00 3.87 28.67
N ALA A 430 6.43 4.86 28.01
CA ALA A 430 6.97 6.22 28.00
C ALA A 430 6.86 6.87 29.40
N ASP A 431 7.89 7.63 29.79
CA ASP A 431 7.91 8.34 31.06
C ASP A 431 6.78 9.37 31.12
N PRO A 432 5.86 9.27 32.12
CA PRO A 432 4.78 10.25 32.30
C PRO A 432 5.24 11.69 32.50
N ALA A 433 6.48 11.90 32.96
CA ALA A 433 7.02 13.24 33.15
C ALA A 433 7.23 14.01 31.83
N LEU A 434 7.32 13.32 30.71
CA LEU A 434 7.49 13.91 29.39
C LEU A 434 6.22 14.59 28.87
N PHE A 435 5.08 14.36 29.50
CA PHE A 435 3.77 14.77 28.97
C PHE A 435 2.95 15.56 29.99
N GLN A 436 2.12 16.44 29.50
CA GLN A 436 1.07 17.09 30.30
C GLN A 436 -0.26 16.40 30.05
N GLU A 437 -0.96 16.02 31.11
CA GLU A 437 -2.34 15.52 30.99
C GLU A 437 -3.25 16.61 30.44
N GLY A 438 -4.23 16.21 29.66
CA GLY A 438 -5.21 17.14 29.13
C GLY A 438 -5.91 16.62 27.88
N THR A 439 -6.81 17.45 27.40
CA THR A 439 -7.45 17.30 26.10
C THR A 439 -6.75 18.21 25.12
N TYR A 440 -6.49 17.69 23.94
CA TYR A 440 -5.80 18.36 22.85
C TYR A 440 -6.67 18.30 21.59
N TYR A 441 -6.65 19.35 20.79
CA TYR A 441 -7.41 19.46 19.56
C TYR A 441 -6.51 19.80 18.37
N ASN A 442 -6.82 19.20 17.24
CA ASN A 442 -6.19 19.54 15.94
C ASN A 442 -7.28 19.96 14.95
N ASP A 443 -7.13 21.13 14.35
CA ASP A 443 -8.09 21.71 13.41
C ASP A 443 -7.96 21.17 11.99
N GLU A 444 -6.79 20.67 11.58
CA GLU A 444 -6.59 20.05 10.27
C GLU A 444 -7.15 18.61 10.19
N THR A 445 -7.44 17.98 11.33
CA THR A 445 -8.12 16.69 11.39
C THR A 445 -9.48 16.76 12.05
N ASP A 446 -9.86 17.95 12.57
CA ASP A 446 -11.09 18.14 13.37
C ASP A 446 -11.28 17.05 14.41
N SER A 447 -10.24 16.82 15.19
CA SER A 447 -10.22 15.71 16.14
C SER A 447 -9.64 16.09 17.50
N PHE A 448 -10.14 15.39 18.52
CA PHE A 448 -9.65 15.49 19.88
C PHE A 448 -8.88 14.24 20.26
N MET A 449 -7.81 14.42 21.01
CA MET A 449 -7.19 13.37 21.79
C MET A 449 -7.09 13.76 23.25
N LYS A 450 -7.18 12.77 24.13
CA LYS A 450 -6.94 12.96 25.55
C LYS A 450 -5.68 12.19 25.94
N LEU A 451 -4.73 12.89 26.54
CA LEU A 451 -3.54 12.29 27.13
C LEU A 451 -3.77 12.09 28.62
N VAL A 452 -3.57 10.88 29.09
CA VAL A 452 -3.81 10.44 30.46
C VAL A 452 -2.57 9.77 31.02
N LYS A 453 -2.18 10.17 32.23
CA LYS A 453 -1.11 9.49 32.99
C LYS A 453 -1.70 8.32 33.76
N VAL A 454 -1.13 7.13 33.56
CA VAL A 454 -1.57 5.89 34.21
C VAL A 454 -0.37 5.24 34.87
N GLU A 455 -0.31 5.29 36.21
CA GLU A 455 0.80 4.77 36.99
C GLU A 455 2.18 5.23 36.46
N ASN A 456 2.91 4.34 35.79
CA ASN A 456 4.25 4.58 35.28
C ASN A 456 4.28 4.79 33.75
N THR A 457 3.15 5.10 33.11
CA THR A 457 3.07 5.30 31.67
C THR A 457 2.07 6.39 31.30
N CYS A 458 1.98 6.68 30.00
CA CYS A 458 0.95 7.53 29.41
C CYS A 458 0.12 6.74 28.40
N GLU A 459 -1.16 7.08 28.35
CA GLU A 459 -2.10 6.61 27.32
C GLU A 459 -2.60 7.78 26.49
N ILE A 460 -2.76 7.58 25.19
CA ILE A 460 -3.56 8.42 24.30
C ILE A 460 -4.94 7.79 24.14
N HIS A 461 -5.98 8.58 24.37
CA HIS A 461 -7.36 8.19 24.14
C HIS A 461 -7.88 8.99 22.93
N MET A 462 -8.26 8.33 21.87
CA MET A 462 -8.83 8.94 20.66
C MET A 462 -10.23 8.42 20.40
N ARG A 463 -11.09 9.32 19.86
CA ARG A 463 -12.46 8.96 19.51
C ARG A 463 -12.47 7.74 18.59
N ARG A 464 -13.26 6.71 18.95
CA ARG A 464 -13.44 5.44 18.25
C ARG A 464 -12.23 4.51 18.20
N HIS A 465 -11.00 4.99 18.38
CA HIS A 465 -9.79 4.14 18.43
C HIS A 465 -9.49 3.62 19.85
N GLY A 466 -10.23 4.13 20.85
CA GLY A 466 -10.05 3.72 22.23
C GLY A 466 -8.80 4.34 22.86
N LYS A 467 -8.10 3.52 23.63
CA LYS A 467 -6.89 3.92 24.34
C LYS A 467 -5.69 3.08 23.89
N THR A 468 -4.54 3.73 23.81
CA THR A 468 -3.27 3.07 23.48
C THR A 468 -2.16 3.61 24.36
N THR A 469 -1.25 2.74 24.77
CA THR A 469 -0.07 3.08 25.56
C THR A 469 1.00 3.72 24.68
N LEU A 470 1.65 4.75 25.20
CA LEU A 470 2.85 5.32 24.61
C LEU A 470 4.08 4.49 25.01
N TYR A 471 4.91 4.16 24.04
CA TYR A 471 6.13 3.41 24.24
C TYR A 471 7.34 4.25 23.85
N GLN A 472 8.43 4.08 24.59
CA GLN A 472 9.73 4.71 24.29
C GLN A 472 10.69 3.67 23.74
N SER A 473 11.28 3.98 22.59
CA SER A 473 12.34 3.18 21.97
C SER A 473 13.68 3.38 22.68
N ALA A 474 14.65 2.53 22.37
CA ALA A 474 16.02 2.66 22.87
C ALA A 474 16.69 3.98 22.45
N SER A 475 16.30 4.56 21.31
CA SER A 475 16.80 5.89 20.86
C SER A 475 16.11 7.07 21.55
N GLY A 476 15.09 6.81 22.38
CA GLY A 476 14.32 7.85 23.08
C GLY A 476 13.07 8.33 22.34
N SER A 477 12.82 7.86 21.13
CA SER A 477 11.61 8.19 20.37
C SER A 477 10.37 7.63 21.04
N ILE A 478 9.30 8.44 21.13
CA ILE A 478 8.01 8.01 21.68
C ILE A 478 7.11 7.59 20.55
N ILE A 479 6.51 6.41 20.69
CA ILE A 479 5.75 5.76 19.62
C ILE A 479 4.49 5.13 20.21
N PHE A 480 3.40 5.15 19.44
CA PHE A 480 2.22 4.34 19.71
C PHE A 480 1.66 3.76 18.41
N ARG A 481 0.83 2.74 18.52
CA ARG A 481 0.11 2.13 17.42
C ARG A 481 -1.38 2.43 17.56
N MET A 482 -1.98 2.94 16.48
CA MET A 482 -3.43 3.04 16.31
C MET A 482 -4.00 1.79 15.64
N ASP A 483 -5.31 1.74 15.48
CA ASP A 483 -5.98 0.79 14.59
C ASP A 483 -5.35 0.83 13.19
N ALA A 484 -5.51 -0.25 12.44
CA ALA A 484 -4.96 -0.40 11.09
C ALA A 484 -3.41 -0.35 11.01
N ASN A 485 -2.73 -0.71 12.12
CA ASN A 485 -1.27 -0.68 12.26
C ASN A 485 -0.60 0.67 11.95
N LEU A 486 -1.36 1.75 12.01
CA LEU A 486 -0.79 3.08 11.89
C LEU A 486 0.11 3.36 13.10
N VAL A 487 1.41 3.44 12.85
CA VAL A 487 2.42 3.74 13.86
C VAL A 487 2.72 5.23 13.83
N MET A 488 2.59 5.87 15.00
CA MET A 488 2.77 7.30 15.15
C MET A 488 3.93 7.60 16.09
N TYR A 489 4.81 8.50 15.68
CA TYR A 489 5.76 9.17 16.56
C TYR A 489 5.07 10.32 17.26
N VAL A 490 5.45 10.55 18.52
CA VAL A 490 4.88 11.60 19.35
C VAL A 490 5.99 12.44 19.97
N LYS A 491 5.88 13.75 19.86
CA LYS A 491 6.73 14.70 20.57
C LYS A 491 5.85 15.68 21.33
N ALA A 492 6.15 15.86 22.63
CA ALA A 492 5.49 16.88 23.43
C ALA A 492 6.36 18.14 23.50
N GLU A 493 5.78 19.30 23.22
CA GLU A 493 6.45 20.61 23.31
C GLU A 493 5.50 21.60 23.97
N ASN A 494 5.76 21.95 25.24
CA ASN A 494 4.91 22.84 26.03
C ASN A 494 3.44 22.35 26.02
N ASP A 495 2.52 23.15 25.50
CA ASP A 495 1.09 22.85 25.40
C ASP A 495 0.70 22.19 24.06
N THR A 496 1.66 21.62 23.35
CA THR A 496 1.43 20.97 22.06
C THR A 496 1.89 19.52 22.05
N ILE A 497 1.20 18.71 21.27
CA ILE A 497 1.62 17.36 20.89
C ILE A 497 1.78 17.33 19.36
N ILE A 498 2.96 17.01 18.91
CA ILE A 498 3.29 16.84 17.48
C ILE A 498 3.29 15.34 17.17
N MET A 499 2.59 14.96 16.12
CA MET A 499 2.50 13.58 15.65
C MET A 499 3.02 13.46 14.22
N ASP A 500 3.83 12.43 13.99
CA ASP A 500 4.33 12.05 12.68
C ASP A 500 3.97 10.58 12.41
N GLY A 501 3.26 10.31 11.33
CA GLY A 501 2.97 8.96 10.85
C GLY A 501 3.86 8.56 9.68
N GLY A 502 3.52 7.46 9.02
CA GLY A 502 4.21 7.00 7.82
C GLY A 502 4.07 7.97 6.66
N ARG A 503 2.85 8.45 6.40
CA ARG A 503 2.50 9.31 5.26
C ARG A 503 1.86 10.65 5.66
N ILE A 504 1.90 10.97 6.94
CA ILE A 504 1.49 12.27 7.50
C ILE A 504 2.56 12.77 8.46
N LYS A 505 2.92 14.05 8.36
CA LYS A 505 3.95 14.68 9.18
C LYS A 505 3.40 15.98 9.79
N HIS A 506 3.96 16.34 10.96
CA HIS A 506 3.70 17.62 11.62
C HIS A 506 2.23 17.87 11.92
N ILE A 507 1.51 16.85 12.40
CA ILE A 507 0.14 16.99 12.90
C ILE A 507 0.21 17.55 14.32
N ILE A 508 -0.23 18.80 14.50
CA ILE A 508 -0.03 19.56 15.75
C ILE A 508 -1.36 19.64 16.53
N TYR A 509 -1.42 18.98 17.66
CA TYR A 509 -2.53 19.07 18.60
C TYR A 509 -2.22 20.13 19.66
N GLN A 510 -3.14 21.08 19.86
CA GLN A 510 -3.05 22.15 20.84
C GLN A 510 -3.85 21.80 22.09
N LYS A 511 -3.30 22.03 23.29
CA LYS A 511 -3.99 21.82 24.56
C LYS A 511 -5.19 22.76 24.69
N GLN A 512 -6.32 22.21 25.13
CA GLN A 512 -7.58 22.95 25.34
C GLN A 512 -7.74 23.38 26.78
#